data_c00853ac91cd8bee82d8bfa3182504c4
#
_entry.id   c00853ac91cd8bee82d8bfa3182504c4
#
_cell.length_a   1.000
_cell.length_b   1.000
_cell.length_c   1.000
_cell.angle_alpha   90.00
_cell.angle_beta   90.00
_cell.angle_gamma   90.00
#
_symmetry.space_group_name_H-M   'P 1'
#
loop_
_entity.id
_entity.type
_entity.pdbx_description
1 polymer ?
#
loop_
_entity_poly.entity_id
_entity_poly.type
_entity_poly.pdbx_seq_one_letter_code
_entity_poly.pdbx_strand_id
1 'polypeptide(L)'
;MPKKPIFTYCPGLLTKEEVYYTPKDLILGNYVYVYGRPCHIVDCDEFTRKWYKENLGVDMNPIKVKRNPPQRVIHPIPSHNGFGSEEDSLLSVFYLNPAGKVHEYYTDKFKRDKHILRFSAKLISPVPSDEERKFIVSYYVKDESIQIYEIADRNSGRLSCKFLERKKMKNPYTNRYYSEKDLMVGKTIYLNKYTFRLLECDEYTKKYMRDNAEIFRDSDCSEVISRIRTAGNCFDNLDNYLIAILKGLDPENKGFISSDEILEGFKKFNLYLTTQELISLTDYLKKDEKGNYSMEDLYNLIVCYK
;
A
#
# COMPACT_ATOMS: atom_id res chain seq x y z
N MET A 1 27.65 7.99 -11.43
CA MET A 1 28.50 7.53 -10.31
C MET A 1 29.91 7.33 -10.81
N PRO A 2 30.95 7.65 -10.04
CA PRO A 2 32.32 7.37 -10.45
C PRO A 2 32.53 5.88 -10.60
N LYS A 3 33.21 5.46 -11.67
CA LYS A 3 33.60 4.07 -11.88
C LYS A 3 34.56 3.66 -10.76
N LYS A 4 34.34 2.51 -10.14
CA LYS A 4 35.23 1.95 -9.13
C LYS A 4 35.87 0.69 -9.69
N PRO A 5 37.19 0.52 -9.54
CA PRO A 5 37.87 -0.69 -10.00
C PRO A 5 37.47 -1.93 -9.15
N ILE A 6 37.56 -3.08 -9.76
CA ILE A 6 37.40 -4.37 -9.07
C ILE A 6 38.60 -4.52 -8.13
N PHE A 7 38.39 -4.43 -6.82
CA PHE A 7 39.43 -4.71 -5.85
C PHE A 7 39.67 -6.21 -5.76
N THR A 8 40.75 -6.68 -6.28
CA THR A 8 41.33 -7.96 -5.91
C THR A 8 41.84 -7.90 -4.44
N TYR A 9 41.74 -8.99 -3.75
CA TYR A 9 41.82 -9.20 -2.29
C TYR A 9 43.05 -8.65 -1.51
N CYS A 10 43.99 -7.98 -2.15
CA CYS A 10 45.18 -7.45 -1.49
C CYS A 10 45.17 -5.91 -1.51
N PRO A 11 44.82 -5.22 -0.40
CA PRO A 11 45.06 -3.80 -0.28
C PRO A 11 46.57 -3.56 -0.29
N GLY A 12 47.05 -2.93 -1.36
CA GLY A 12 48.47 -2.59 -1.51
C GLY A 12 49.16 -3.13 -2.78
N LEU A 13 48.64 -4.14 -3.44
CA LEU A 13 49.08 -4.52 -4.79
C LEU A 13 48.23 -3.78 -5.81
N LEU A 14 48.70 -2.62 -6.22
CA LEU A 14 48.21 -1.95 -7.43
C LEU A 14 48.64 -2.81 -8.62
N THR A 15 47.71 -3.63 -9.14
CA THR A 15 47.90 -4.21 -10.48
C THR A 15 47.91 -3.04 -11.45
N LYS A 16 48.87 -3.07 -12.39
CA LYS A 16 49.10 -1.99 -13.38
C LYS A 16 47.90 -1.70 -14.29
N GLU A 17 46.87 -2.54 -14.28
CA GLU A 17 45.65 -2.38 -15.07
C GLU A 17 44.42 -2.37 -14.12
N GLU A 18 43.72 -1.26 -14.11
CA GLU A 18 42.43 -1.13 -13.43
C GLU A 18 41.35 -1.86 -14.24
N VAL A 19 40.85 -2.94 -13.72
CA VAL A 19 39.74 -3.69 -14.31
C VAL A 19 38.42 -3.19 -13.73
N TYR A 20 37.47 -2.88 -14.60
CA TYR A 20 36.14 -2.39 -14.22
C TYR A 20 35.07 -3.35 -14.62
N TYR A 21 34.00 -3.44 -13.84
CA TYR A 21 32.83 -4.22 -14.20
C TYR A 21 32.14 -3.66 -15.44
N THR A 22 31.82 -4.52 -16.34
CA THR A 22 31.09 -4.25 -17.58
C THR A 22 29.67 -4.83 -17.48
N PRO A 23 28.73 -4.41 -18.34
CA PRO A 23 27.41 -5.03 -18.38
C PRO A 23 27.43 -6.55 -18.58
N LYS A 24 28.46 -7.08 -19.24
CA LYS A 24 28.63 -8.53 -19.45
C LYS A 24 28.91 -9.30 -18.16
N ASP A 25 29.49 -8.66 -17.18
CA ASP A 25 29.80 -9.25 -15.87
C ASP A 25 28.57 -9.27 -14.94
N LEU A 26 27.59 -8.40 -15.23
CA LEU A 26 26.38 -8.21 -14.41
C LEU A 26 25.21 -9.08 -14.90
N ILE A 27 25.47 -10.29 -15.33
CA ILE A 27 24.45 -11.25 -15.75
C ILE A 27 23.94 -12.02 -14.53
N LEU A 28 22.65 -12.40 -14.53
CA LEU A 28 22.06 -13.22 -13.47
C LEU A 28 22.83 -14.55 -13.34
N GLY A 29 23.15 -14.92 -12.10
CA GLY A 29 23.97 -16.09 -11.77
C GLY A 29 25.46 -15.80 -11.59
N ASN A 30 25.94 -14.65 -12.01
CA ASN A 30 27.33 -14.28 -11.80
C ASN A 30 27.56 -13.73 -10.38
N TYR A 31 28.83 -13.76 -9.98
CA TYR A 31 29.32 -13.18 -8.73
C TYR A 31 30.04 -11.86 -9.00
N VAL A 32 29.67 -10.84 -8.27
CA VAL A 32 30.34 -9.54 -8.28
C VAL A 32 30.98 -9.29 -6.92
N TYR A 33 32.25 -8.93 -6.94
CA TYR A 33 32.98 -8.64 -5.70
C TYR A 33 32.88 -7.15 -5.37
N VAL A 34 32.20 -6.83 -4.27
CA VAL A 34 32.05 -5.46 -3.79
C VAL A 34 32.77 -5.34 -2.46
N TYR A 35 33.84 -4.57 -2.40
CA TYR A 35 34.70 -4.44 -1.21
C TYR A 35 35.13 -5.80 -0.63
N GLY A 36 35.58 -6.71 -1.50
CA GLY A 36 36.02 -8.06 -1.11
C GLY A 36 34.91 -9.03 -0.72
N ARG A 37 33.65 -8.65 -0.83
CA ARG A 37 32.50 -9.52 -0.55
C ARG A 37 31.90 -10.04 -1.85
N PRO A 38 31.73 -11.36 -2.02
CA PRO A 38 31.04 -11.92 -3.17
C PRO A 38 29.54 -11.65 -3.08
N CYS A 39 29.00 -10.96 -4.06
CA CYS A 39 27.56 -10.72 -4.23
C CYS A 39 27.07 -11.56 -5.41
N HIS A 40 26.15 -12.48 -5.17
CA HIS A 40 25.51 -13.27 -6.21
C HIS A 40 24.31 -12.50 -6.76
N ILE A 41 24.28 -12.30 -8.06
CA ILE A 41 23.20 -11.59 -8.76
C ILE A 41 22.07 -12.58 -9.02
N VAL A 42 20.91 -12.40 -8.39
CA VAL A 42 19.80 -13.35 -8.45
C VAL A 42 18.58 -12.84 -9.19
N ASP A 43 18.36 -11.51 -9.21
CA ASP A 43 17.22 -10.89 -9.87
C ASP A 43 17.55 -9.46 -10.30
N CYS A 44 16.81 -8.96 -11.29
CA CYS A 44 16.91 -7.60 -11.80
C CYS A 44 15.52 -7.01 -12.06
N ASP A 45 15.45 -5.71 -12.24
CA ASP A 45 14.23 -5.00 -12.58
C ASP A 45 13.79 -5.24 -14.04
N GLU A 46 12.56 -4.87 -14.34
CA GLU A 46 11.97 -5.11 -15.66
C GLU A 46 12.67 -4.31 -16.78
N PHE A 47 13.10 -3.08 -16.46
CA PHE A 47 13.86 -2.26 -17.39
C PHE A 47 15.19 -2.93 -17.77
N THR A 48 15.93 -3.43 -16.78
CA THR A 48 17.21 -4.12 -16.99
C THR A 48 17.00 -5.38 -17.83
N ARG A 49 15.92 -6.16 -17.60
CA ARG A 49 15.62 -7.34 -18.43
C ARG A 49 15.41 -7.00 -19.90
N LYS A 50 14.62 -5.95 -20.18
CA LYS A 50 14.39 -5.46 -21.53
C LYS A 50 15.69 -5.00 -22.18
N TRP A 51 16.48 -4.22 -21.46
CA TRP A 51 17.75 -3.72 -21.96
C TRP A 51 18.73 -4.83 -22.33
N TYR A 52 18.89 -5.86 -21.46
CA TYR A 52 19.77 -7.01 -21.76
C TYR A 52 19.28 -7.84 -22.94
N LYS A 53 17.97 -8.00 -23.08
CA LYS A 53 17.38 -8.69 -24.22
C LYS A 53 17.62 -7.95 -25.54
N GLU A 54 17.45 -6.63 -25.54
CA GLU A 54 17.59 -5.79 -26.73
C GLU A 54 19.07 -5.59 -27.13
N ASN A 55 19.96 -5.36 -26.16
CA ASN A 55 21.34 -4.96 -26.44
C ASN A 55 22.34 -6.14 -26.46
N LEU A 56 22.07 -7.18 -25.66
CA LEU A 56 22.98 -8.32 -25.50
C LEU A 56 22.37 -9.68 -25.90
N GLY A 57 21.06 -9.70 -26.21
CA GLY A 57 20.34 -10.93 -26.55
C GLY A 57 20.24 -11.94 -25.40
N VAL A 58 20.44 -11.53 -24.16
CA VAL A 58 20.44 -12.40 -22.98
C VAL A 58 19.11 -12.30 -22.25
N ASP A 59 18.46 -13.43 -22.03
CA ASP A 59 17.24 -13.49 -21.22
C ASP A 59 17.59 -13.60 -19.73
N MET A 60 17.19 -12.59 -18.95
CA MET A 60 17.46 -12.45 -17.52
C MET A 60 16.32 -13.08 -16.71
N ASN A 61 16.37 -14.39 -16.45
CA ASN A 61 15.37 -15.08 -15.64
C ASN A 61 15.77 -15.10 -14.16
N PRO A 62 14.86 -14.81 -13.24
CA PRO A 62 15.17 -14.75 -11.81
C PRO A 62 15.57 -16.13 -11.26
N ILE A 63 16.62 -16.16 -10.46
CA ILE A 63 17.16 -17.37 -9.86
C ILE A 63 16.60 -17.51 -8.44
N LYS A 64 15.88 -18.61 -8.18
CA LYS A 64 15.39 -18.91 -6.82
C LYS A 64 16.53 -19.46 -5.96
N VAL A 65 17.05 -18.63 -5.06
CA VAL A 65 18.07 -19.03 -4.09
C VAL A 65 17.40 -19.50 -2.81
N LYS A 66 17.58 -20.76 -2.45
CA LYS A 66 17.21 -21.29 -1.14
C LYS A 66 18.20 -20.71 -0.10
N ARG A 67 17.76 -19.79 0.71
CA ARG A 67 18.55 -19.31 1.87
C ARG A 67 18.28 -20.25 3.02
N ASN A 68 19.29 -21.00 3.41
CA ASN A 68 19.24 -21.66 4.73
C ASN A 68 19.45 -20.54 5.77
N PRO A 69 18.48 -20.29 6.64
CA PRO A 69 18.70 -19.34 7.74
C PRO A 69 19.91 -19.85 8.56
N PRO A 70 20.75 -18.93 9.04
CA PRO A 70 21.87 -19.34 9.90
C PRO A 70 21.30 -20.12 11.08
N GLN A 71 21.85 -21.31 11.32
CA GLN A 71 21.43 -22.12 12.46
C GLN A 71 21.71 -21.31 13.73
N ARG A 72 20.69 -21.15 14.52
CA ARG A 72 20.79 -20.45 15.79
C ARG A 72 21.61 -21.31 16.73
N VAL A 73 22.74 -20.81 17.16
CA VAL A 73 23.52 -21.48 18.20
C VAL A 73 22.77 -21.29 19.52
N ILE A 74 22.17 -22.38 20.00
CA ILE A 74 21.52 -22.40 21.32
C ILE A 74 22.59 -22.80 22.30
N HIS A 75 22.99 -21.87 23.15
CA HIS A 75 23.92 -22.20 24.21
C HIS A 75 23.23 -23.07 25.27
N PRO A 76 23.86 -24.16 25.75
CA PRO A 76 23.27 -24.97 26.81
C PRO A 76 23.11 -24.12 28.08
N ILE A 77 22.01 -24.37 28.77
CA ILE A 77 21.76 -23.71 30.06
C ILE A 77 22.84 -24.16 31.05
N PRO A 78 23.63 -23.24 31.64
CA PRO A 78 24.63 -23.62 32.61
C PRO A 78 23.94 -24.23 33.86
N SER A 79 24.59 -25.22 34.47
CA SER A 79 24.11 -25.77 35.74
C SER A 79 24.17 -24.70 36.83
N HIS A 80 23.21 -24.76 37.75
CA HIS A 80 23.22 -23.86 38.91
C HIS A 80 24.52 -24.03 39.70
N ASN A 81 25.20 -22.93 40.03
CA ASN A 81 26.49 -22.91 40.71
C ASN A 81 26.41 -23.02 42.24
N GLY A 82 25.18 -23.15 42.79
CA GLY A 82 24.93 -23.26 44.23
C GLY A 82 24.86 -21.93 45.00
N PHE A 83 25.00 -20.79 44.30
CA PHE A 83 24.87 -19.46 44.89
C PHE A 83 23.63 -18.74 44.32
N GLY A 84 22.84 -18.16 45.20
CA GLY A 84 21.62 -17.45 44.83
C GLY A 84 20.44 -18.39 44.43
N SER A 85 19.43 -17.82 43.80
CA SER A 85 18.30 -18.61 43.28
C SER A 85 18.64 -19.24 41.92
N GLU A 86 17.97 -20.33 41.55
CA GLU A 86 18.11 -20.92 40.22
C GLU A 86 17.76 -19.91 39.08
N GLU A 87 16.88 -18.95 39.37
CA GLU A 87 16.48 -17.90 38.45
C GLU A 87 17.65 -16.97 38.09
N ASP A 88 18.57 -16.70 39.00
CA ASP A 88 19.76 -15.89 38.75
C ASP A 88 20.69 -16.55 37.72
N SER A 89 20.79 -17.87 37.75
CA SER A 89 21.55 -18.63 36.74
C SER A 89 20.87 -18.59 35.36
N LEU A 90 19.54 -18.53 35.30
CA LEU A 90 18.76 -18.42 34.06
C LEU A 90 18.85 -17.03 33.42
N LEU A 91 19.05 -15.97 34.21
CA LEU A 91 19.20 -14.60 33.70
C LEU A 91 20.35 -14.48 32.70
N SER A 92 21.47 -15.18 32.95
CA SER A 92 22.61 -15.22 32.03
C SER A 92 22.25 -15.83 30.69
N VAL A 93 21.34 -16.82 30.66
CA VAL A 93 20.87 -17.48 29.42
C VAL A 93 20.01 -16.55 28.60
N PHE A 94 19.20 -15.70 29.23
CA PHE A 94 18.42 -14.69 28.54
C PHE A 94 19.30 -13.66 27.82
N TYR A 95 20.42 -13.27 28.41
CA TYR A 95 21.37 -12.35 27.77
C TYR A 95 22.22 -13.04 26.71
N LEU A 96 22.62 -14.29 26.90
CA LEU A 96 23.41 -15.06 25.94
C LEU A 96 22.57 -15.53 24.74
N ASN A 97 21.28 -15.84 24.95
CA ASN A 97 20.35 -16.23 23.95
C ASN A 97 19.19 -15.21 23.87
N PRO A 98 19.45 -13.95 23.47
CA PRO A 98 18.37 -12.97 23.33
C PRO A 98 17.34 -13.51 22.36
N ALA A 99 16.07 -13.45 22.75
CA ALA A 99 14.98 -13.75 21.83
C ALA A 99 15.14 -12.89 20.58
N GLY A 100 15.61 -13.51 19.49
CA GLY A 100 15.83 -12.80 18.23
C GLY A 100 14.51 -12.18 17.82
N LYS A 101 14.50 -10.87 17.57
CA LYS A 101 13.39 -10.26 16.84
C LYS A 101 13.27 -11.06 15.56
N VAL A 102 12.07 -11.57 15.28
CA VAL A 102 11.77 -12.19 13.99
C VAL A 102 12.01 -11.10 12.96
N HIS A 103 13.17 -11.13 12.30
CA HIS A 103 13.38 -10.27 11.15
C HIS A 103 12.44 -10.80 10.08
N GLU A 104 11.32 -10.13 9.89
CA GLU A 104 10.54 -10.26 8.66
C GLU A 104 11.54 -10.18 7.51
N TYR A 105 11.50 -11.16 6.63
CA TYR A 105 12.46 -11.30 5.55
C TYR A 105 12.60 -9.97 4.82
N TYR A 106 13.82 -9.47 4.71
CA TYR A 106 14.15 -8.18 4.08
C TYR A 106 13.52 -8.01 2.70
N THR A 107 13.29 -9.11 1.97
CA THR A 107 12.67 -9.11 0.64
C THR A 107 11.26 -8.54 0.62
N ASP A 108 10.42 -8.83 1.60
CA ASP A 108 9.05 -8.32 1.64
C ASP A 108 9.01 -6.84 2.06
N LYS A 109 9.92 -6.43 2.95
CA LYS A 109 10.07 -5.01 3.28
C LYS A 109 10.52 -4.17 2.10
N PHE A 110 11.41 -4.67 1.25
CA PHE A 110 11.85 -3.96 0.04
C PHE A 110 10.74 -3.86 -1.01
N LYS A 111 9.92 -4.91 -1.17
CA LYS A 111 8.76 -4.85 -2.06
C LYS A 111 7.75 -3.82 -1.57
N ARG A 112 7.49 -3.79 -0.27
CA ARG A 112 6.56 -2.84 0.36
C ARG A 112 7.09 -1.40 0.45
N ASP A 113 8.39 -1.17 0.31
CA ASP A 113 9.01 0.17 0.41
C ASP A 113 8.56 1.14 -0.68
N LYS A 114 8.14 0.60 -1.83
CA LYS A 114 7.66 1.38 -2.97
C LYS A 114 6.21 1.87 -2.79
N HIS A 115 5.46 1.29 -1.85
CA HIS A 115 4.04 1.54 -1.70
C HIS A 115 3.78 2.62 -0.64
N ILE A 116 3.31 3.76 -1.11
CA ILE A 116 2.87 4.88 -0.27
C ILE A 116 1.44 5.21 -0.68
N LEU A 117 0.50 5.02 0.24
CA LEU A 117 -0.91 5.32 0.01
C LEU A 117 -1.17 6.77 0.43
N ARG A 118 -1.73 7.56 -0.46
CA ARG A 118 -1.98 8.99 -0.24
C ARG A 118 -3.46 9.28 -0.32
N PHE A 119 -3.92 10.02 0.68
CA PHE A 119 -5.30 10.45 0.79
C PHE A 119 -5.35 11.96 0.99
N SER A 120 -6.25 12.64 0.29
CA SER A 120 -6.64 13.99 0.67
C SER A 120 -7.56 13.91 1.90
N ALA A 121 -7.35 14.77 2.86
CA ALA A 121 -8.09 14.74 4.12
C ALA A 121 -8.48 16.13 4.58
N LYS A 122 -9.58 16.20 5.31
CA LYS A 122 -10.08 17.41 5.97
C LYS A 122 -10.03 17.21 7.48
N LEU A 123 -9.63 18.24 8.19
CA LEU A 123 -9.64 18.25 9.65
C LEU A 123 -11.07 18.48 10.14
N ILE A 124 -11.52 17.62 11.05
CA ILE A 124 -12.79 17.81 11.77
C ILE A 124 -12.46 18.56 13.05
N SER A 125 -12.74 19.84 13.06
CA SER A 125 -12.50 20.73 14.19
C SER A 125 -13.73 21.60 14.45
N PRO A 126 -14.00 22.01 15.69
CA PRO A 126 -15.04 22.97 16.00
C PRO A 126 -14.68 24.40 15.58
N VAL A 127 -13.42 24.63 15.14
CA VAL A 127 -12.93 25.95 14.76
C VAL A 127 -13.21 26.20 13.28
N PRO A 128 -14.00 27.23 12.92
CA PRO A 128 -14.35 27.48 11.52
C PRO A 128 -13.15 27.71 10.59
N SER A 129 -12.07 28.30 11.11
CA SER A 129 -10.85 28.55 10.33
C SER A 129 -10.12 27.26 9.90
N ASP A 130 -10.45 26.12 10.48
CA ASP A 130 -9.85 24.83 10.12
C ASP A 130 -10.59 24.13 8.96
N GLU A 131 -11.78 24.59 8.61
CA GLU A 131 -12.57 24.03 7.52
C GLU A 131 -11.92 24.20 6.15
N GLU A 132 -11.17 25.27 5.95
CA GLU A 132 -10.49 25.57 4.70
C GLU A 132 -9.14 24.85 4.55
N ARG A 133 -8.66 24.20 5.63
CA ARG A 133 -7.36 23.54 5.64
C ARG A 133 -7.40 22.23 4.86
N LYS A 134 -6.38 22.04 4.02
CA LYS A 134 -6.20 20.86 3.19
C LYS A 134 -5.01 20.06 3.67
N PHE A 135 -5.20 18.76 3.83
CA PHE A 135 -4.17 17.85 4.30
C PHE A 135 -3.98 16.68 3.35
N ILE A 136 -2.76 16.22 3.25
CA ILE A 136 -2.42 14.94 2.61
C ILE A 136 -1.96 13.99 3.69
N VAL A 137 -2.69 12.89 3.86
CA VAL A 137 -2.32 11.77 4.72
C VAL A 137 -1.57 10.76 3.88
N SER A 138 -0.32 10.50 4.20
CA SER A 138 0.52 9.50 3.55
C SER A 138 0.76 8.33 4.49
N TYR A 139 0.38 7.12 4.04
CA TYR A 139 0.61 5.88 4.75
C TYR A 139 1.71 5.07 4.05
N TYR A 140 2.72 4.70 4.80
CA TYR A 140 3.85 3.93 4.30
C TYR A 140 3.65 2.46 4.65
N VAL A 141 3.38 1.64 3.63
CA VAL A 141 3.06 0.21 3.80
C VAL A 141 4.22 -0.59 4.40
N LYS A 142 5.46 -0.16 4.14
CA LYS A 142 6.68 -0.81 4.63
C LYS A 142 6.76 -0.93 6.15
N ASP A 143 6.45 0.14 6.84
CA ASP A 143 6.64 0.29 8.29
C ASP A 143 5.36 0.69 9.02
N GLU A 144 4.20 0.68 8.34
CA GLU A 144 2.90 1.02 8.92
C GLU A 144 2.90 2.41 9.59
N SER A 145 3.66 3.33 9.03
CA SER A 145 3.76 4.69 9.56
C SER A 145 2.90 5.66 8.79
N ILE A 146 2.44 6.70 9.49
CA ILE A 146 1.60 7.76 8.95
C ILE A 146 2.35 9.07 9.01
N GLN A 147 2.23 9.86 7.96
CA GLN A 147 2.71 11.23 7.86
C GLN A 147 1.56 12.11 7.38
N ILE A 148 1.46 13.33 7.90
CA ILE A 148 0.47 14.31 7.43
C ILE A 148 1.22 15.55 6.97
N TYR A 149 0.87 15.99 5.78
CA TYR A 149 1.37 17.23 5.20
C TYR A 149 0.19 18.21 5.04
N GLU A 150 0.37 19.46 5.47
CA GLU A 150 -0.62 20.51 5.26
C GLU A 150 -0.27 21.29 4.00
N ILE A 151 -1.23 21.44 3.12
CA ILE A 151 -1.13 22.28 1.93
C ILE A 151 -1.80 23.60 2.25
N ALA A 152 -1.04 24.67 2.25
CA ALA A 152 -1.56 26.02 2.41
C ALA A 152 -1.91 26.62 1.06
N ASP A 153 -3.10 27.20 0.95
CA ASP A 153 -3.48 28.00 -0.22
C ASP A 153 -2.71 29.34 -0.22
N ARG A 154 -2.50 29.87 -1.41
CA ARG A 154 -1.81 31.15 -1.58
C ARG A 154 -2.58 32.26 -0.86
N ASN A 155 -1.90 33.09 -0.10
CA ASN A 155 -2.46 34.18 0.70
C ASN A 155 -3.34 33.77 1.90
N SER A 156 -3.32 32.50 2.30
CA SER A 156 -4.03 32.03 3.50
C SER A 156 -3.37 32.44 4.83
N GLY A 157 -2.18 33.06 4.78
CA GLY A 157 -1.38 33.37 5.97
C GLY A 157 -0.74 32.13 6.61
N ARG A 158 -0.84 30.96 5.98
CA ARG A 158 -0.28 29.68 6.45
C ARG A 158 0.86 29.23 5.55
N LEU A 159 1.71 28.38 6.07
CA LEU A 159 2.81 27.78 5.31
C LEU A 159 2.52 26.29 5.09
N SER A 160 2.76 25.83 3.87
CA SER A 160 2.75 24.39 3.58
C SER A 160 3.86 23.69 4.34
N CYS A 161 3.51 22.81 5.26
CA CYS A 161 4.48 22.15 6.14
C CYS A 161 4.05 20.74 6.54
N LYS A 162 4.98 20.02 7.16
CA LYS A 162 4.67 18.74 7.81
C LYS A 162 3.85 19.00 9.07
N PHE A 163 2.57 18.63 9.06
CA PHE A 163 1.70 18.72 10.22
C PHE A 163 1.98 17.61 11.23
N LEU A 164 2.25 16.41 10.74
CA LEU A 164 2.64 15.26 11.54
C LEU A 164 3.84 14.57 10.86
N GLU A 165 4.94 14.43 11.61
CA GLU A 165 6.09 13.67 11.15
C GLU A 165 5.78 12.19 11.06
N ARG A 166 6.49 11.50 10.18
CA ARG A 166 6.35 10.07 9.93
C ARG A 166 6.58 9.26 11.20
N LYS A 167 5.53 8.60 11.71
CA LYS A 167 5.61 7.70 12.86
C LYS A 167 4.45 6.70 12.86
N LYS A 168 4.64 5.58 13.57
CA LYS A 168 3.55 4.63 13.84
C LYS A 168 2.55 5.24 14.81
N MET A 169 1.29 5.21 14.44
CA MET A 169 0.19 5.78 15.21
C MET A 169 -0.76 4.68 15.69
N LYS A 170 -1.24 4.82 16.91
CA LYS A 170 -2.28 3.95 17.46
C LYS A 170 -3.64 4.61 17.33
N ASN A 171 -4.62 3.80 17.02
CA ASN A 171 -6.01 4.21 17.11
C ASN A 171 -6.40 4.28 18.60
N PRO A 172 -6.84 5.43 19.11
CA PRO A 172 -7.16 5.60 20.52
C PRO A 172 -8.32 4.73 21.00
N TYR A 173 -9.23 4.32 20.10
CA TYR A 173 -10.40 3.51 20.45
C TYR A 173 -10.08 2.01 20.49
N THR A 174 -9.25 1.51 19.59
CA THR A 174 -8.91 0.09 19.51
C THR A 174 -7.59 -0.26 20.18
N ASN A 175 -6.79 0.73 20.55
CA ASN A 175 -5.42 0.64 21.07
C ASN A 175 -4.46 -0.18 20.17
N ARG A 176 -4.82 -0.39 18.90
CA ARG A 176 -4.00 -1.05 17.88
C ARG A 176 -3.35 -0.03 16.98
N TYR A 177 -2.22 -0.38 16.39
CA TYR A 177 -1.62 0.45 15.33
C TYR A 177 -2.51 0.46 14.10
N TYR A 178 -2.57 1.61 13.43
CA TYR A 178 -3.25 1.71 12.15
C TYR A 178 -2.59 0.78 11.14
N SER A 179 -3.41 0.01 10.45
CA SER A 179 -3.04 -0.84 9.32
C SER A 179 -3.56 -0.25 8.02
N GLU A 180 -3.12 -0.78 6.89
CA GLU A 180 -3.61 -0.37 5.58
C GLU A 180 -5.13 -0.52 5.43
N LYS A 181 -5.76 -1.50 6.10
CA LYS A 181 -7.21 -1.75 6.11
C LYS A 181 -8.04 -0.65 6.75
N ASP A 182 -7.41 0.15 7.62
CA ASP A 182 -8.11 1.20 8.36
C ASP A 182 -8.24 2.49 7.54
N LEU A 183 -7.45 2.60 6.45
CA LEU A 183 -7.35 3.79 5.62
C LEU A 183 -8.15 3.59 4.33
N MET A 184 -9.37 4.08 4.33
CA MET A 184 -10.26 4.06 3.17
C MET A 184 -10.92 5.42 2.99
N VAL A 185 -11.32 5.75 1.78
CA VAL A 185 -12.04 6.98 1.50
C VAL A 185 -13.38 7.00 2.23
N GLY A 186 -13.72 8.13 2.81
CA GLY A 186 -14.91 8.32 3.64
C GLY A 186 -14.72 7.96 5.12
N LYS A 187 -13.68 7.22 5.49
CA LYS A 187 -13.39 6.90 6.89
C LYS A 187 -12.76 8.08 7.63
N THR A 188 -12.96 8.07 8.93
CA THR A 188 -12.39 9.02 9.87
C THR A 188 -11.25 8.39 10.64
N ILE A 189 -10.10 9.05 10.69
CA ILE A 189 -8.92 8.62 11.43
C ILE A 189 -8.62 9.58 12.57
N TYR A 190 -8.19 9.03 13.68
CA TYR A 190 -7.88 9.77 14.90
C TYR A 190 -6.38 9.72 15.14
N LEU A 191 -5.72 10.85 14.96
CA LEU A 191 -4.26 10.93 15.07
C LEU A 191 -3.89 11.94 16.15
N ASN A 192 -3.37 11.46 17.28
CA ASN A 192 -3.14 12.26 18.48
C ASN A 192 -4.45 12.90 19.00
N LYS A 193 -4.53 14.24 18.91
CA LYS A 193 -5.68 15.05 19.32
C LYS A 193 -6.59 15.47 18.16
N TYR A 194 -6.22 15.08 16.94
CA TYR A 194 -6.86 15.55 15.72
C TYR A 194 -7.64 14.45 15.04
N THR A 195 -8.76 14.84 14.47
CA THR A 195 -9.65 13.95 13.73
C THR A 195 -9.64 14.35 12.27
N PHE A 196 -9.28 13.43 11.40
CA PHE A 196 -9.24 13.66 9.96
C PHE A 196 -10.24 12.76 9.25
N ARG A 197 -11.00 13.34 8.33
CA ARG A 197 -11.84 12.58 7.40
C ARG A 197 -11.10 12.46 6.07
N LEU A 198 -10.94 11.24 5.60
CA LEU A 198 -10.35 10.95 4.29
C LEU A 198 -11.39 11.21 3.21
N LEU A 199 -11.08 12.09 2.26
CA LEU A 199 -12.02 12.51 1.21
C LEU A 199 -11.79 11.75 -0.08
N GLU A 200 -10.56 11.74 -0.57
CA GLU A 200 -10.17 11.16 -1.84
C GLU A 200 -8.81 10.47 -1.71
N CYS A 201 -8.49 9.61 -2.66
CA CYS A 201 -7.17 9.00 -2.77
C CYS A 201 -6.59 9.23 -4.16
N ASP A 202 -5.27 9.17 -4.30
CA ASP A 202 -4.58 9.30 -5.58
C ASP A 202 -4.81 8.05 -6.46
N GLU A 203 -4.56 8.18 -7.76
CA GLU A 203 -4.74 7.08 -8.72
C GLU A 203 -3.90 5.86 -8.39
N TYR A 204 -2.69 6.10 -7.86
CA TYR A 204 -1.82 5.02 -7.42
C TYR A 204 -2.44 4.23 -6.26
N THR A 205 -2.98 4.92 -5.25
CA THR A 205 -3.65 4.30 -4.11
C THR A 205 -4.89 3.52 -4.55
N LYS A 206 -5.70 4.06 -5.47
CA LYS A 206 -6.85 3.36 -6.05
C LYS A 206 -6.43 2.06 -6.73
N LYS A 207 -5.38 2.12 -7.57
CA LYS A 207 -4.84 0.93 -8.22
C LYS A 207 -4.32 -0.08 -7.21
N TYR A 208 -3.56 0.36 -6.20
CA TYR A 208 -3.04 -0.51 -5.15
C TYR A 208 -4.16 -1.22 -4.38
N MET A 209 -5.22 -0.50 -4.01
CA MET A 209 -6.38 -1.08 -3.32
C MET A 209 -7.10 -2.13 -4.18
N ARG A 210 -7.22 -1.89 -5.48
CA ARG A 210 -7.79 -2.82 -6.45
C ARG A 210 -6.95 -4.09 -6.60
N ASP A 211 -5.64 -3.92 -6.78
CA ASP A 211 -4.71 -5.03 -6.95
C ASP A 211 -4.60 -5.91 -5.68
N ASN A 212 -4.97 -5.35 -4.52
CA ASN A 212 -4.99 -6.02 -3.21
C ASN A 212 -6.42 -6.12 -2.63
N ALA A 213 -7.38 -6.49 -3.46
CA ALA A 213 -8.80 -6.62 -3.07
C ALA A 213 -9.02 -7.55 -1.86
N GLU A 214 -8.18 -8.59 -1.68
CA GLU A 214 -8.22 -9.46 -0.49
C GLU A 214 -8.05 -8.69 0.83
N ILE A 215 -7.28 -7.59 0.79
CA ILE A 215 -7.04 -6.73 1.94
C ILE A 215 -8.14 -5.65 2.04
N PHE A 216 -8.54 -5.09 0.88
CA PHE A 216 -9.49 -3.98 0.76
C PHE A 216 -10.80 -4.45 0.13
N ARG A 217 -11.63 -5.17 0.88
CA ARG A 217 -12.89 -5.70 0.37
C ARG A 217 -13.84 -4.64 -0.20
N ASP A 218 -13.89 -3.45 0.42
CA ASP A 218 -14.70 -2.32 -0.05
C ASP A 218 -14.20 -1.76 -1.39
N SER A 219 -13.01 -2.16 -1.84
CA SER A 219 -12.44 -1.79 -3.13
C SER A 219 -12.60 -2.86 -4.20
N ASP A 220 -13.19 -4.01 -3.84
CA ASP A 220 -13.49 -5.07 -4.78
C ASP A 220 -14.84 -4.82 -5.46
N CYS A 221 -14.77 -4.41 -6.73
CA CYS A 221 -15.96 -4.18 -7.54
C CYS A 221 -16.84 -5.44 -7.66
N SER A 222 -16.23 -6.63 -7.71
CA SER A 222 -16.96 -7.90 -7.84
C SER A 222 -17.82 -8.19 -6.61
N GLU A 223 -17.30 -7.94 -5.41
CA GLU A 223 -18.04 -8.13 -4.15
C GLU A 223 -19.19 -7.11 -4.04
N VAL A 224 -18.94 -5.86 -4.41
CA VAL A 224 -19.98 -4.82 -4.42
C VAL A 224 -21.11 -5.17 -5.38
N ILE A 225 -20.78 -5.57 -6.61
CA ILE A 225 -21.77 -5.97 -7.62
C ILE A 225 -22.55 -7.22 -7.17
N SER A 226 -21.88 -8.20 -6.56
CA SER A 226 -22.54 -9.40 -6.03
C SER A 226 -23.55 -9.05 -4.95
N ARG A 227 -23.24 -8.10 -4.06
CA ARG A 227 -24.19 -7.58 -3.06
C ARG A 227 -25.39 -6.90 -3.69
N ILE A 228 -25.16 -6.06 -4.70
CA ILE A 228 -26.24 -5.37 -5.45
C ILE A 228 -27.14 -6.43 -6.10
N ARG A 229 -26.58 -7.43 -6.75
CA ARG A 229 -27.34 -8.53 -7.38
C ARG A 229 -28.12 -9.36 -6.37
N THR A 230 -27.49 -9.68 -5.22
CA THR A 230 -28.16 -10.45 -4.16
C THR A 230 -29.34 -9.68 -3.57
N ALA A 231 -29.21 -8.36 -3.40
CA ALA A 231 -30.32 -7.52 -2.98
C ALA A 231 -31.42 -7.47 -4.06
N GLY A 232 -31.06 -7.45 -5.34
CA GLY A 232 -32.02 -7.51 -6.46
C GLY A 232 -32.76 -8.84 -6.58
N ASN A 233 -32.13 -9.95 -6.21
CA ASN A 233 -32.76 -11.28 -6.24
C ASN A 233 -33.86 -11.44 -5.17
N CYS A 234 -33.93 -10.56 -4.18
CA CYS A 234 -35.04 -10.49 -3.23
C CYS A 234 -36.30 -9.87 -3.85
N PHE A 235 -36.18 -9.27 -5.03
CA PHE A 235 -37.27 -8.79 -5.86
C PHE A 235 -37.43 -9.75 -7.05
N ASP A 236 -38.62 -9.94 -7.56
CA ASP A 236 -39.00 -10.99 -8.53
C ASP A 236 -38.09 -11.11 -9.78
N ASN A 237 -37.37 -10.04 -10.15
CA ASN A 237 -36.40 -10.04 -11.24
C ASN A 237 -35.34 -8.94 -11.04
N LEU A 238 -34.06 -9.28 -11.20
CA LEU A 238 -32.92 -8.37 -11.12
C LEU A 238 -33.08 -7.17 -12.07
N ASP A 239 -33.50 -7.43 -13.30
CA ASP A 239 -33.68 -6.38 -14.32
C ASP A 239 -34.74 -5.35 -13.92
N ASN A 240 -35.88 -5.81 -13.40
CA ASN A 240 -36.95 -4.91 -12.91
C ASN A 240 -36.48 -4.07 -11.72
N TYR A 241 -35.68 -4.68 -10.82
CA TYR A 241 -35.10 -3.99 -9.68
C TYR A 241 -34.10 -2.90 -10.13
N LEU A 242 -33.18 -3.23 -11.04
CA LEU A 242 -32.22 -2.27 -11.59
C LEU A 242 -32.92 -1.16 -12.36
N ILE A 243 -33.92 -1.47 -13.20
CA ILE A 243 -34.71 -0.47 -13.92
C ILE A 243 -35.43 0.44 -12.93
N ALA A 244 -35.98 -0.08 -11.84
CA ALA A 244 -36.61 0.73 -10.80
C ALA A 244 -35.64 1.67 -10.10
N ILE A 245 -34.43 1.18 -9.78
CA ILE A 245 -33.36 2.01 -9.20
C ILE A 245 -32.98 3.11 -10.21
N LEU A 246 -32.68 2.75 -11.44
CA LEU A 246 -32.25 3.67 -12.49
C LEU A 246 -33.32 4.75 -12.80
N LYS A 247 -34.59 4.39 -12.89
CA LYS A 247 -35.68 5.34 -13.02
C LYS A 247 -35.84 6.23 -11.78
N GLY A 248 -35.55 5.71 -10.61
CA GLY A 248 -35.54 6.48 -9.36
C GLY A 248 -34.37 7.47 -9.26
N LEU A 249 -33.25 7.14 -9.91
CA LEU A 249 -32.04 7.96 -9.96
C LEU A 249 -32.12 9.08 -11.01
N ASP A 250 -32.71 8.80 -12.15
CA ASP A 250 -32.88 9.77 -13.26
C ASP A 250 -34.34 9.91 -13.66
N PRO A 251 -35.16 10.64 -12.88
CA PRO A 251 -36.56 10.86 -13.22
C PRO A 251 -36.75 11.69 -14.49
N GLU A 252 -35.73 12.45 -14.90
CA GLU A 252 -35.78 13.34 -16.07
C GLU A 252 -35.17 12.70 -17.34
N ASN A 253 -34.70 11.44 -17.27
CA ASN A 253 -34.06 10.71 -18.38
C ASN A 253 -32.87 11.49 -19.00
N LYS A 254 -32.04 12.11 -18.19
CA LYS A 254 -30.83 12.82 -18.63
C LYS A 254 -29.74 11.88 -19.12
N GLY A 255 -29.76 10.62 -18.68
CA GLY A 255 -28.78 9.60 -19.01
C GLY A 255 -27.45 9.71 -18.23
N PHE A 256 -27.26 10.74 -17.42
CA PHE A 256 -26.08 10.96 -16.58
C PHE A 256 -26.50 11.32 -15.17
N ILE A 257 -25.77 10.78 -14.19
CA ILE A 257 -26.02 10.95 -12.75
C ILE A 257 -24.74 11.31 -12.01
N SER A 258 -24.90 12.07 -10.91
CA SER A 258 -23.80 12.43 -10.02
C SER A 258 -23.51 11.33 -8.99
N SER A 259 -22.33 11.37 -8.36
CA SER A 259 -21.95 10.45 -7.30
C SER A 259 -22.93 10.43 -6.13
N ASP A 260 -23.44 11.61 -5.74
CA ASP A 260 -24.34 11.75 -4.59
C ASP A 260 -25.72 11.18 -4.91
N GLU A 261 -26.20 11.39 -6.11
CA GLU A 261 -27.48 10.82 -6.59
C GLU A 261 -27.42 9.29 -6.63
N ILE A 262 -26.27 8.70 -7.01
CA ILE A 262 -26.08 7.24 -6.97
C ILE A 262 -26.23 6.72 -5.54
N LEU A 263 -25.56 7.36 -4.57
CA LEU A 263 -25.64 6.97 -3.16
C LEU A 263 -27.07 7.09 -2.60
N GLU A 264 -27.76 8.19 -2.91
CA GLU A 264 -29.13 8.41 -2.47
C GLU A 264 -30.11 7.42 -3.12
N GLY A 265 -29.90 7.10 -4.38
CA GLY A 265 -30.74 6.13 -5.07
C GLY A 265 -30.61 4.73 -4.47
N PHE A 266 -29.41 4.23 -4.29
CA PHE A 266 -29.21 2.93 -3.66
C PHE A 266 -29.73 2.91 -2.22
N LYS A 267 -29.59 4.02 -1.46
CA LYS A 267 -30.12 4.14 -0.11
C LYS A 267 -31.65 4.02 -0.05
N LYS A 268 -32.39 4.54 -1.06
CA LYS A 268 -33.85 4.38 -1.14
C LYS A 268 -34.28 2.91 -1.24
N PHE A 269 -33.41 2.06 -1.77
CA PHE A 269 -33.63 0.62 -1.90
C PHE A 269 -32.97 -0.19 -0.77
N ASN A 270 -32.69 0.45 0.37
CA ASN A 270 -32.04 -0.15 1.55
C ASN A 270 -30.64 -0.71 1.30
N LEU A 271 -29.96 -0.27 0.25
CA LEU A 271 -28.62 -0.67 -0.09
C LEU A 271 -27.67 0.47 0.24
N TYR A 272 -26.96 0.33 1.36
CA TYR A 272 -26.02 1.33 1.84
C TYR A 272 -24.64 1.04 1.26
N LEU A 273 -24.20 1.88 0.33
CA LEU A 273 -22.86 1.84 -0.24
C LEU A 273 -21.95 2.81 0.55
N THR A 274 -20.73 2.36 0.82
CA THR A 274 -19.68 3.24 1.35
C THR A 274 -19.13 4.15 0.25
N THR A 275 -18.51 5.25 0.61
CA THR A 275 -17.86 6.14 -0.36
C THR A 275 -16.76 5.42 -1.15
N GLN A 276 -16.05 4.47 -0.51
CA GLN A 276 -15.04 3.66 -1.17
C GLN A 276 -15.65 2.71 -2.21
N GLU A 277 -16.74 2.03 -1.86
CA GLU A 277 -17.47 1.15 -2.79
C GLU A 277 -18.01 1.92 -3.99
N LEU A 278 -18.50 3.14 -3.76
CA LEU A 278 -18.94 4.01 -4.86
C LEU A 278 -17.78 4.35 -5.80
N ILE A 279 -16.61 4.71 -5.27
CA ILE A 279 -15.42 4.98 -6.07
C ILE A 279 -15.04 3.74 -6.88
N SER A 280 -15.09 2.56 -6.28
CA SER A 280 -14.77 1.29 -6.95
C SER A 280 -15.73 0.98 -8.11
N LEU A 281 -17.01 1.30 -7.96
CA LEU A 281 -18.01 1.18 -9.04
C LEU A 281 -17.79 2.22 -10.13
N THR A 282 -17.58 3.48 -9.73
CA THR A 282 -17.51 4.60 -10.67
C THR A 282 -16.21 4.65 -11.48
N ASP A 283 -15.15 3.96 -11.05
CA ASP A 283 -13.90 3.84 -11.80
C ASP A 283 -14.09 3.11 -13.14
N TYR A 284 -15.11 2.28 -13.27
CA TYR A 284 -15.46 1.55 -14.50
C TYR A 284 -16.44 2.28 -15.40
N LEU A 285 -17.00 3.40 -14.94
CA LEU A 285 -18.00 4.17 -15.67
C LEU A 285 -17.36 5.31 -16.46
N LYS A 286 -17.94 5.60 -17.62
CA LYS A 286 -17.53 6.78 -18.38
C LYS A 286 -18.03 8.05 -17.70
N LYS A 287 -17.16 9.05 -17.65
CA LYS A 287 -17.46 10.39 -17.11
C LYS A 287 -17.72 11.36 -18.23
N ASP A 288 -18.74 12.19 -18.05
CA ASP A 288 -18.96 13.37 -18.87
C ASP A 288 -18.02 14.53 -18.46
N GLU A 289 -17.92 15.58 -19.28
CA GLU A 289 -17.11 16.77 -19.00
C GLU A 289 -17.46 17.45 -17.65
N LYS A 290 -18.69 17.25 -17.17
CA LYS A 290 -19.16 17.74 -15.86
C LYS A 290 -18.85 16.80 -14.69
N GLY A 291 -18.24 15.64 -14.94
CA GLY A 291 -17.92 14.65 -13.90
C GLY A 291 -19.08 13.71 -13.52
N ASN A 292 -20.19 13.73 -14.27
CA ASN A 292 -21.30 12.81 -14.08
C ASN A 292 -21.03 11.48 -14.77
N TYR A 293 -21.68 10.42 -14.31
CA TYR A 293 -21.50 9.06 -14.79
C TYR A 293 -22.66 8.61 -15.68
N SER A 294 -22.34 7.81 -16.72
CA SER A 294 -23.31 7.23 -17.63
C SER A 294 -24.17 6.17 -16.94
N MET A 295 -25.49 6.32 -17.05
CA MET A 295 -26.47 5.35 -16.53
C MET A 295 -26.40 4.01 -17.25
N GLU A 296 -26.22 4.07 -18.57
CA GLU A 296 -26.14 2.86 -19.40
C GLU A 296 -24.92 2.00 -19.04
N ASP A 297 -23.78 2.66 -18.81
CA ASP A 297 -22.57 1.96 -18.39
C ASP A 297 -22.74 1.34 -16.99
N LEU A 298 -23.45 2.01 -16.05
CA LEU A 298 -23.75 1.48 -14.73
C LEU A 298 -24.64 0.23 -14.82
N TYR A 299 -25.70 0.27 -15.66
CA TYR A 299 -26.55 -0.89 -15.90
C TYR A 299 -25.75 -2.07 -16.46
N ASN A 300 -24.98 -1.81 -17.52
CA ASN A 300 -24.16 -2.83 -18.17
C ASN A 300 -23.10 -3.42 -17.20
N LEU A 301 -22.51 -2.58 -16.36
CA LEU A 301 -21.55 -3.02 -15.34
C LEU A 301 -22.22 -4.00 -14.36
N ILE A 302 -23.42 -3.69 -13.86
CA ILE A 302 -24.10 -4.54 -12.88
C ILE A 302 -24.60 -5.84 -13.53
N VAL A 303 -25.09 -5.81 -14.76
CA VAL A 303 -25.65 -6.99 -15.44
C VAL A 303 -24.56 -7.87 -16.05
N CYS A 304 -23.59 -7.28 -16.73
CA CYS A 304 -22.63 -8.01 -17.56
C CYS A 304 -21.28 -8.30 -16.87
N TYR A 305 -21.03 -7.80 -15.65
CA TYR A 305 -19.78 -8.06 -14.93
C TYR A 305 -19.62 -9.56 -14.65
N LYS A 306 -18.53 -10.14 -15.16
CA LYS A 306 -18.17 -11.56 -14.95
C LYS A 306 -17.13 -11.71 -13.88
#